data_f20523a4ad5e28f8610f2ba67ceb190a
#
_entry.id   f20523a4ad5e28f8610f2ba67ceb190a
#
_cell.length_a   1.000
_cell.length_b   1.000
_cell.length_c   1.000
_cell.angle_alpha   90.00
_cell.angle_beta   90.00
_cell.angle_gamma   90.00
#
_symmetry.space_group_name_H-M   'P 1'
#
loop_
_entity.id
_entity.type
_entity.pdbx_description
1 polymer ?
#
loop_
_entity_poly.entity_id
_entity_poly.type
_entity_poly.pdbx_seq_one_letter_code
_entity_poly.pdbx_strand_id
1 'polypeptide(L)' 'MHEGMKIISLKKAMELFDKGEAVYMLNEDGTAELIEHPATFYLYQGAYGTKEE' A
#
# COMPACT_ATOMS: atom_id res chain seq x y z
N MET A 1 -6.81 6.62 11.59
CA MET A 1 -5.59 5.82 11.81
C MET A 1 -5.71 4.50 11.08
N HIS A 2 -4.63 3.99 10.56
CA HIS A 2 -4.62 2.72 9.82
C HIS A 2 -4.20 1.58 10.75
N GLU A 3 -5.10 1.20 11.64
CA GLU A 3 -4.84 0.12 12.60
C GLU A 3 -4.57 -1.19 11.88
N GLY A 4 -3.56 -1.91 12.37
CA GLY A 4 -3.17 -3.19 11.79
C GLY A 4 -2.38 -3.05 10.48
N MET A 5 -2.00 -1.82 10.14
CA MET A 5 -1.24 -1.56 8.92
C MET A 5 0.12 -0.97 9.26
N LYS A 6 1.13 -1.42 8.54
CA LYS A 6 2.48 -0.89 8.64
C LYS A 6 2.74 0.01 7.45
N ILE A 7 3.11 1.26 7.70
CA ILE A 7 3.39 2.20 6.61
C ILE A 7 4.75 1.86 5.98
N ILE A 8 4.78 1.78 4.66
CA ILE A 8 5.99 1.46 3.91
C ILE A 8 6.23 2.51 2.84
N SER A 9 7.45 2.57 2.31
CA SER A 9 7.81 3.48 1.24
C SER A 9 7.25 3.00 -0.09
N LEU A 10 7.19 3.91 -1.07
CA LEU A 10 6.79 3.55 -2.42
C LEU A 10 7.68 2.45 -2.99
N LYS A 11 8.99 2.58 -2.79
CA LYS A 11 9.93 1.58 -3.29
C LYS A 11 9.65 0.21 -2.70
N LYS A 12 9.42 0.15 -1.39
CA LYS A 12 9.10 -1.10 -0.71
C LYS A 12 7.77 -1.68 -1.19
N ALA A 13 6.79 -0.81 -1.39
CA ALA A 13 5.48 -1.22 -1.89
C ALA A 13 5.60 -1.87 -3.27
N MET A 14 6.39 -1.28 -4.15
CA MET A 14 6.61 -1.83 -5.49
C MET A 14 7.32 -3.18 -5.44
N GLU A 15 8.31 -3.31 -4.55
CA GLU A 15 9.03 -4.58 -4.38
C GLU A 15 8.10 -5.70 -3.92
N LEU A 16 7.27 -5.41 -2.92
CA LEU A 16 6.33 -6.40 -2.40
C LEU A 16 5.27 -6.78 -3.43
N PHE A 17 4.78 -5.80 -4.15
CA PHE A 17 3.80 -6.05 -5.21
C PHE A 17 4.39 -6.98 -6.28
N ASP A 18 5.63 -6.73 -6.65
CA ASP A 18 6.33 -7.52 -7.66
C ASP A 18 6.52 -8.98 -7.21
N LYS A 19 6.63 -9.19 -5.90
CA LYS A 19 6.75 -10.53 -5.32
C LYS A 19 5.39 -11.24 -5.17
N GLY A 20 4.29 -10.56 -5.49
CA GLY A 20 2.97 -11.12 -5.33
C GLY A 20 2.39 -10.98 -3.92
N GLU A 21 2.98 -10.15 -3.09
CA GLU A 21 2.47 -9.91 -1.74
C GLU A 21 1.42 -8.80 -1.74
N ALA A 22 0.52 -8.83 -0.76
CA ALA A 22 -0.54 -7.84 -0.65
C ALA A 22 0.01 -6.50 -0.21
N VAL A 23 -0.29 -5.45 -0.98
CA VAL A 23 0.09 -4.08 -0.66
C VAL A 23 -1.17 -3.22 -0.71
N TYR A 24 -1.29 -2.30 0.21
CA TYR A 24 -2.47 -1.46 0.34
C TYR A 24 -2.14 0.01 0.14
N MET A 25 -3.09 0.71 -0.47
CA MET A 25 -3.08 2.15 -0.61
C MET A 25 -3.81 2.72 0.61
N LEU A 26 -3.13 3.56 1.39
CA LEU A 26 -3.68 4.12 2.63
C LEU A 26 -4.31 5.47 2.36
N ASN A 27 -5.62 5.56 2.52
CA ASN A 27 -6.37 6.78 2.25
C ASN A 27 -6.39 7.73 3.46
N GLU A 28 -6.59 9.02 3.21
CA GLU A 28 -6.61 10.05 4.26
C GLU A 28 -7.74 9.86 5.27
N ASP A 29 -8.81 9.22 4.85
CA ASP A 29 -9.98 8.98 5.72
C ASP A 29 -9.80 7.78 6.65
N GLY A 30 -8.62 7.15 6.65
CA GLY A 30 -8.33 6.01 7.51
C GLY A 30 -8.64 4.65 6.88
N THR A 31 -9.14 4.64 5.65
CA THR A 31 -9.41 3.38 4.95
C THR A 31 -8.18 2.92 4.16
N ALA A 32 -8.16 1.65 3.79
CA ALA A 32 -7.09 1.08 2.98
C ALA A 32 -7.70 0.26 1.85
N GLU A 33 -7.10 0.35 0.67
CA GLU A 33 -7.56 -0.40 -0.49
C GLU A 33 -6.44 -1.28 -1.03
N LEU A 34 -6.76 -2.52 -1.33
CA LEU A 34 -5.81 -3.46 -1.92
C LEU A 34 -5.41 -3.00 -3.32
N ILE A 35 -4.12 -2.95 -3.57
CA ILE A 35 -3.60 -2.60 -4.89
C ILE A 35 -3.64 -3.85 -5.78
N GLU A 36 -4.36 -3.75 -6.88
CA GLU A 36 -4.51 -4.86 -7.83
C GLU A 36 -3.76 -4.62 -9.14
N HIS A 37 -3.43 -3.34 -9.43
CA HIS A 37 -2.76 -2.98 -10.69
C HIS A 37 -1.52 -2.14 -10.40
N PRO A 38 -0.40 -2.40 -11.09
CA PRO A 38 0.83 -1.64 -10.87
C PRO A 38 0.71 -0.16 -11.25
N ALA A 39 -0.23 0.19 -12.11
CA ALA A 39 -0.46 1.58 -12.48
C ALA A 39 -0.80 2.47 -11.27
N THR A 40 -1.34 1.88 -10.21
CA THR A 40 -1.67 2.61 -8.99
C THR A 40 -0.43 3.32 -8.41
N PHE A 41 0.74 2.73 -8.54
CA PHE A 41 1.97 3.33 -8.02
C PHE A 41 2.35 4.63 -8.74
N TYR A 42 1.83 4.85 -9.92
CA TYR A 42 2.10 6.07 -10.68
C TYR A 42 1.01 7.12 -10.51
N LEU A 43 -0.19 6.68 -10.18
CA LEU A 43 -1.36 7.57 -10.08
C LEU A 43 -1.63 8.05 -8.65
N TYR A 44 -1.35 7.21 -7.67
CA TYR A 44 -1.60 7.54 -6.27
C TYR A 44 -0.33 8.10 -5.63
N GLN A 45 -0.46 9.25 -4.98
CA GLN A 45 0.68 9.93 -4.34
C GLN A 45 0.55 10.00 -2.82
N GLY A 46 -0.18 9.07 -2.23
CA GLY A 46 -0.33 8.99 -0.79
C GLY A 46 0.58 7.94 -0.17
N ALA A 47 0.19 7.45 0.99
CA ALA A 47 0.95 6.43 1.73
C ALA A 47 0.56 5.03 1.30
N TYR A 48 1.51 4.12 1.45
CA TYR A 48 1.28 2.69 1.20
C TYR A 48 1.50 1.92 2.49
N GLY A 49 0.91 0.75 2.58
CA GLY A 49 1.06 -0.07 3.75
C GLY A 49 0.88 -1.54 3.48
N THR A 50 1.27 -2.35 4.47
CA THR A 50 1.03 -3.78 4.46
C THR A 50 0.35 -4.14 5.78
N LYS A 51 -0.30 -5.29 5.80
CA LYS A 51 -0.88 -5.76 7.05
C LYS A 51 0.23 -6.10 8.03
N GLU A 52 0.07 -5.62 9.24
CA GLU A 52 0.99 -5.92 10.33
C GLU A 52 0.61 -7.27 10.92
N GLU A 53 1.56 -8.15 11.04
CA GLU A 53 1.33 -9.48 11.60
C GLU A 53 1.66 -9.53 13.09
#